data_e1c3318bc5c62e0a634ae62be7153c15
#
_entry.id   e1c3318bc5c62e0a634ae62be7153c15
#
_cell.length_a   1.000
_cell.length_b   1.000
_cell.length_c   1.000
_cell.angle_alpha   90.00
_cell.angle_beta   90.00
_cell.angle_gamma   90.00
#
_symmetry.space_group_name_H-M   'P 1'
#
loop_
_entity.id
_entity.type
_entity.pdbx_description
1 polymer ?
#
loop_
_entity_poly.entity_id
_entity_poly.type
_entity_poly.pdbx_seq_one_letter_code
_entity_poly.pdbx_strand_id
1 'polypeptide(L)'
;MAEKLDFLKRWLATAIAFLFWAVAGTLLQLGLLPFAKKGKQANLSTQLKIRHFVGGIWYYFIRYLSCAGALKVTYHGFEKLGRPGQLVVVNHPSLLDVVLILSKAPSLNCIVKKDLLHNPTMRNQILACGFIPNTESLDLLDHCERVLQQESLLLFPEGTRTGWDGIVKLNRGAVSIGLR
;
A
#
# COMPACT_ATOMS: atom_id res chain seq x y z
N MET A 1 -20.88 -28.40 -15.88
CA MET A 1 -19.95 -28.99 -14.89
C MET A 1 -18.66 -28.17 -14.78
N ALA A 2 -18.03 -27.77 -15.89
CA ALA A 2 -16.83 -26.93 -15.89
C ALA A 2 -16.98 -25.57 -15.19
N GLU A 3 -18.08 -24.86 -15.40
CA GLU A 3 -18.34 -23.56 -14.76
C GLU A 3 -18.47 -23.65 -13.23
N LYS A 4 -19.14 -24.69 -12.72
CA LYS A 4 -19.24 -24.92 -11.27
C LYS A 4 -17.89 -25.22 -10.64
N LEU A 5 -17.03 -25.95 -11.36
CA LEU A 5 -15.68 -26.25 -10.89
C LEU A 5 -14.79 -25.01 -10.90
N ASP A 6 -14.89 -24.14 -11.91
CA ASP A 6 -14.17 -22.87 -11.98
C ASP A 6 -14.63 -21.90 -10.87
N PHE A 7 -15.93 -21.81 -10.64
CA PHE A 7 -16.48 -21.04 -9.53
C PHE A 7 -15.96 -21.53 -8.17
N LEU A 8 -15.97 -22.86 -7.94
CA LEU A 8 -15.48 -23.44 -6.68
C LEU A 8 -13.97 -23.17 -6.48
N LYS A 9 -13.17 -23.29 -7.54
CA LYS A 9 -11.73 -22.96 -7.50
C LYS A 9 -11.50 -21.50 -7.10
N ARG A 10 -12.19 -20.56 -7.72
CA ARG A 10 -12.07 -19.13 -7.41
C ARG A 10 -12.54 -18.82 -5.99
N TRP A 11 -13.61 -19.45 -5.54
CA TRP A 11 -14.11 -19.30 -4.18
C TRP A 11 -13.09 -19.80 -3.15
N LEU A 12 -12.54 -21.00 -3.35
CA LEU A 12 -11.48 -21.56 -2.50
C LEU A 12 -10.23 -20.68 -2.52
N ALA A 13 -9.81 -20.21 -3.70
CA ALA A 13 -8.67 -19.32 -3.83
C ALA A 13 -8.87 -18.02 -3.04
N THR A 14 -10.07 -17.45 -3.08
CA THR A 14 -10.41 -16.24 -2.33
C THR A 14 -10.43 -16.52 -0.82
N ALA A 15 -11.00 -17.63 -0.38
CA ALA A 15 -11.00 -18.01 1.05
C ALA A 15 -9.57 -18.20 1.58
N ILE A 16 -8.70 -18.88 0.83
CA ILE A 16 -7.27 -19.05 1.16
C ILE A 16 -6.55 -17.69 1.17
N ALA A 17 -6.89 -16.78 0.25
CA ALA A 17 -6.32 -15.43 0.22
C ALA A 17 -6.65 -14.64 1.50
N PHE A 18 -7.88 -14.70 2.00
CA PHE A 18 -8.27 -14.07 3.26
C PHE A 18 -7.55 -14.71 4.45
N LEU A 19 -7.41 -16.03 4.49
CA LEU A 19 -6.64 -16.72 5.53
C LEU A 19 -5.17 -16.31 5.50
N PHE A 20 -4.56 -16.29 4.31
CA PHE A 20 -3.18 -15.80 4.13
C PHE A 20 -3.03 -14.36 4.65
N TRP A 21 -3.96 -13.47 4.32
CA TRP A 21 -3.94 -12.08 4.77
C TRP A 21 -4.02 -11.96 6.29
N ALA A 22 -4.90 -12.73 6.93
CA ALA A 22 -5.02 -12.75 8.38
C ALA A 22 -3.74 -13.27 9.06
N VAL A 23 -3.21 -14.41 8.58
CA VAL A 23 -1.99 -15.02 9.13
C VAL A 23 -0.77 -14.13 8.88
N ALA A 24 -0.53 -13.73 7.64
CA ALA A 24 0.61 -12.88 7.28
C ALA A 24 0.54 -11.52 7.97
N GLY A 25 -0.65 -10.91 8.04
CA GLY A 25 -0.86 -9.66 8.77
C GLY A 25 -0.53 -9.77 10.24
N THR A 26 -0.94 -10.86 10.91
CA THR A 26 -0.62 -11.11 12.33
C THR A 26 0.87 -11.34 12.53
N LEU A 27 1.51 -12.17 11.69
CA LEU A 27 2.95 -12.44 11.78
C LEU A 27 3.77 -11.16 11.55
N LEU A 28 3.40 -10.35 10.58
CA LEU A 28 4.03 -9.05 10.32
C LEU A 28 3.81 -8.08 11.48
N GLN A 29 2.61 -8.05 12.05
CA GLN A 29 2.30 -7.21 13.21
C GLN A 29 3.21 -7.55 14.40
N LEU A 30 3.45 -8.82 14.67
CA LEU A 30 4.32 -9.27 15.75
C LEU A 30 5.81 -9.07 15.41
N GLY A 31 6.23 -9.51 14.22
CA GLY A 31 7.63 -9.46 13.79
C GLY A 31 8.15 -8.03 13.58
N LEU A 32 7.30 -7.09 13.18
CA LEU A 32 7.67 -5.70 12.96
C LEU A 32 7.53 -4.81 14.21
N LEU A 33 7.06 -5.34 15.33
CA LEU A 33 6.91 -4.61 16.60
C LEU A 33 8.18 -3.84 17.03
N PRO A 34 9.39 -4.42 17.00
CA PRO A 34 10.60 -3.70 17.40
C PRO A 34 10.91 -2.50 16.50
N PHE A 35 10.62 -2.62 15.20
CA PHE A 35 10.84 -1.57 14.23
C PHE A 35 9.75 -0.49 14.32
N ALA A 36 8.49 -0.89 14.56
CA ALA A 36 7.37 0.02 14.76
C ALA A 36 7.56 0.91 15.99
N LYS A 37 8.16 0.39 17.06
CA LYS A 37 8.51 1.19 18.27
C LYS A 37 9.50 2.31 17.97
N LYS A 38 10.44 2.09 17.05
CA LYS A 38 11.36 3.13 16.58
C LYS A 38 10.66 4.16 15.66
N GLY A 39 9.62 3.73 14.93
CA GLY A 39 8.76 4.56 14.12
C GLY A 39 9.54 5.55 13.22
N LYS A 40 9.23 6.85 13.36
CA LYS A 40 9.88 7.94 12.62
C LYS A 40 11.39 8.11 12.92
N GLN A 41 11.90 7.51 13.99
CA GLN A 41 13.33 7.56 14.35
C GLN A 41 14.17 6.50 13.61
N ALA A 42 13.51 5.54 12.94
CA ALA A 42 14.23 4.58 12.10
C ALA A 42 14.82 5.31 10.89
N ASN A 43 16.08 5.01 10.55
CA ASN A 43 16.71 5.58 9.37
C ASN A 43 16.03 5.06 8.08
N LEU A 44 16.10 5.84 7.01
CA LEU A 44 15.49 5.54 5.72
C LEU A 44 15.92 4.18 5.17
N SER A 45 17.20 3.81 5.33
CA SER A 45 17.72 2.51 4.87
C SER A 45 16.98 1.33 5.52
N THR A 46 16.69 1.43 6.82
CA THR A 46 15.92 0.39 7.53
C THR A 46 14.48 0.34 7.04
N GLN A 47 13.82 1.49 6.88
CA GLN A 47 12.46 1.55 6.37
C GLN A 47 12.37 0.97 4.95
N LEU A 48 13.30 1.27 4.07
CA LEU A 48 13.37 0.72 2.71
C LEU A 48 13.53 -0.80 2.72
N LYS A 49 14.41 -1.36 3.55
CA LYS A 49 14.55 -2.82 3.71
C LYS A 49 13.24 -3.48 4.14
N ILE A 50 12.52 -2.86 5.08
CA ILE A 50 11.23 -3.37 5.56
C ILE A 50 10.18 -3.28 4.45
N ARG A 51 10.11 -2.16 3.72
CA ARG A 51 9.20 -2.02 2.56
C ARG A 51 9.47 -3.09 1.49
N HIS A 52 10.72 -3.35 1.16
CA HIS A 52 11.09 -4.41 0.22
C HIS A 52 10.68 -5.79 0.73
N PHE A 53 10.87 -6.07 2.00
CA PHE A 53 10.44 -7.34 2.62
C PHE A 53 8.90 -7.49 2.58
N VAL A 54 8.16 -6.49 3.02
CA VAL A 54 6.69 -6.47 3.00
C VAL A 54 6.17 -6.52 1.57
N GLY A 55 6.75 -5.74 0.67
CA GLY A 55 6.44 -5.74 -0.77
C GLY A 55 6.66 -7.10 -1.42
N GLY A 56 7.70 -7.84 -1.01
CA GLY A 56 7.95 -9.21 -1.44
C GLY A 56 6.82 -10.17 -1.02
N ILE A 57 6.32 -10.06 0.21
CA ILE A 57 5.17 -10.86 0.67
C ILE A 57 3.94 -10.54 -0.19
N TRP A 58 3.66 -9.27 -0.46
CA TRP A 58 2.55 -8.85 -1.32
C TRP A 58 2.73 -9.32 -2.78
N TYR A 59 3.96 -9.33 -3.28
CA TYR A 59 4.24 -9.86 -4.62
C TYR A 59 3.85 -11.34 -4.73
N TYR A 60 4.22 -12.19 -3.77
CA TYR A 60 3.84 -13.60 -3.77
C TYR A 60 2.34 -13.79 -3.58
N PHE A 61 1.69 -12.94 -2.78
CA PHE A 61 0.23 -12.93 -2.63
C PHE A 61 -0.49 -12.64 -3.96
N ILE A 62 -0.08 -11.60 -4.69
CA ILE A 62 -0.63 -11.25 -6.00
C ILE A 62 -0.36 -12.37 -7.02
N ARG A 63 0.84 -12.94 -6.99
CA ARG A 63 1.19 -14.08 -7.85
C ARG A 63 0.30 -15.29 -7.58
N TYR A 64 0.02 -15.58 -6.31
CA TYR A 64 -0.91 -16.63 -5.92
C TYR A 64 -2.30 -16.39 -6.51
N LEU A 65 -2.89 -15.21 -6.32
CA LEU A 65 -4.21 -14.86 -6.87
C LEU A 65 -4.25 -14.96 -8.39
N SER A 66 -3.18 -14.57 -9.07
CA SER A 66 -3.07 -14.67 -10.52
C SER A 66 -2.99 -16.12 -10.99
N CYS A 67 -2.19 -16.95 -10.34
CA CYS A 67 -2.09 -18.40 -10.66
C CYS A 67 -3.40 -19.15 -10.38
N ALA A 68 -4.14 -18.73 -9.36
CA ALA A 68 -5.46 -19.30 -9.03
C ALA A 68 -6.58 -18.82 -9.98
N GLY A 69 -6.29 -17.93 -10.93
CA GLY A 69 -7.27 -17.37 -11.86
C GLY A 69 -8.27 -16.37 -11.20
N ALA A 70 -8.02 -15.98 -9.95
CA ALA A 70 -8.85 -15.03 -9.22
C ALA A 70 -8.56 -13.56 -9.60
N LEU A 71 -7.35 -13.29 -10.13
CA LEU A 71 -6.91 -11.95 -10.50
C LEU A 71 -6.09 -12.01 -11.80
N LYS A 72 -6.36 -11.08 -12.73
CA LYS A 72 -5.52 -10.85 -13.90
C LYS A 72 -4.96 -9.44 -13.84
N VAL A 73 -3.64 -9.30 -13.80
CA VAL A 73 -2.95 -8.00 -13.69
C VAL A 73 -1.89 -7.91 -14.78
N THR A 74 -1.83 -6.76 -15.41
CA THR A 74 -0.75 -6.38 -16.33
C THR A 74 -0.13 -5.08 -15.82
N TYR A 75 1.20 -5.06 -15.75
CA TYR A 75 1.96 -3.90 -15.27
C TYR A 75 2.68 -3.25 -16.44
N HIS A 76 2.55 -1.93 -16.57
CA HIS A 76 3.25 -1.14 -17.58
C HIS A 76 3.90 0.08 -16.92
N GLY A 77 5.15 0.37 -17.26
CA GLY A 77 5.86 1.58 -16.81
C GLY A 77 6.30 1.59 -15.35
N PHE A 78 6.20 0.47 -14.62
CA PHE A 78 6.58 0.39 -13.20
C PHE A 78 8.08 0.60 -12.96
N GLU A 79 8.91 0.35 -13.94
CA GLU A 79 10.37 0.61 -13.92
C GLU A 79 10.71 2.09 -13.79
N LYS A 80 9.73 2.97 -14.03
CA LYS A 80 9.87 4.43 -13.91
C LYS A 80 9.57 4.94 -12.51
N LEU A 81 9.00 4.10 -11.64
CA LEU A 81 8.58 4.47 -10.29
C LEU A 81 9.72 4.33 -9.28
N GLY A 82 9.62 5.07 -8.17
CA GLY A 82 10.53 4.94 -7.03
C GLY A 82 11.74 5.87 -7.07
N ARG A 83 11.73 6.90 -7.91
CA ARG A 83 12.80 7.92 -7.95
C ARG A 83 12.54 9.01 -6.92
N PRO A 84 13.56 9.49 -6.20
CA PRO A 84 13.40 10.65 -5.32
C PRO A 84 12.76 11.85 -6.04
N GLY A 85 11.93 12.60 -5.33
CA GLY A 85 11.21 13.76 -5.89
C GLY A 85 9.97 13.39 -6.71
N GLN A 86 9.61 12.11 -6.80
CA GLN A 86 8.48 11.67 -7.60
C GLN A 86 7.20 11.57 -6.75
N LEU A 87 6.18 12.37 -7.09
CA LEU A 87 4.83 12.20 -6.58
C LEU A 87 4.03 11.29 -7.54
N VAL A 88 3.63 10.12 -7.06
CA VAL A 88 2.86 9.13 -7.80
C VAL A 88 1.40 9.23 -7.36
N VAL A 89 0.56 9.71 -8.24
CA VAL A 89 -0.88 9.90 -7.98
C VAL A 89 -1.66 8.81 -8.68
N VAL A 90 -2.51 8.09 -7.94
CA VAL A 90 -3.24 6.93 -8.43
C VAL A 90 -4.69 6.99 -7.93
N ASN A 91 -5.65 6.64 -8.78
CA ASN A 91 -7.03 6.42 -8.36
C ASN A 91 -7.15 5.15 -7.48
N HIS A 92 -8.20 5.07 -6.64
CA HIS A 92 -8.32 4.02 -5.62
C HIS A 92 -9.62 3.20 -5.76
N PRO A 93 -9.81 2.46 -6.86
CA PRO A 93 -11.03 1.68 -7.08
C PRO A 93 -11.15 0.43 -6.19
N SER A 94 -10.06 -0.12 -5.67
CA SER A 94 -10.08 -1.39 -4.94
C SER A 94 -9.24 -1.40 -3.66
N LEU A 95 -9.45 -2.42 -2.81
CA LEU A 95 -8.60 -2.67 -1.63
C LEU A 95 -7.18 -3.14 -2.01
N LEU A 96 -7.01 -3.68 -3.22
CA LEU A 96 -5.75 -4.27 -3.65
C LEU A 96 -4.78 -3.27 -4.29
N ASP A 97 -5.21 -2.06 -4.60
CA ASP A 97 -4.38 -1.10 -5.35
C ASP A 97 -3.04 -0.81 -4.68
N VAL A 98 -3.06 -0.57 -3.36
CA VAL A 98 -1.83 -0.35 -2.58
C VAL A 98 -0.92 -1.57 -2.67
N VAL A 99 -1.50 -2.77 -2.52
CA VAL A 99 -0.77 -4.04 -2.56
C VAL A 99 -0.19 -4.30 -3.94
N LEU A 100 -0.96 -4.05 -5.00
CA LEU A 100 -0.53 -4.17 -6.39
C LEU A 100 0.65 -3.24 -6.70
N ILE A 101 0.56 -1.98 -6.31
CA ILE A 101 1.58 -0.98 -6.60
C ILE A 101 2.85 -1.27 -5.79
N LEU A 102 2.73 -1.39 -4.47
CA LEU A 102 3.89 -1.56 -3.59
C LEU A 102 4.54 -2.94 -3.71
N SER A 103 3.84 -3.95 -4.25
CA SER A 103 4.47 -5.24 -4.61
C SER A 103 5.48 -5.12 -5.75
N LYS A 104 5.32 -4.14 -6.63
CA LYS A 104 6.19 -3.89 -7.79
C LYS A 104 7.12 -2.69 -7.59
N ALA A 105 6.72 -1.72 -6.80
CA ALA A 105 7.51 -0.53 -6.48
C ALA A 105 7.62 -0.34 -4.96
N PRO A 106 8.28 -1.26 -4.23
CA PRO A 106 8.32 -1.26 -2.78
C PRO A 106 9.13 -0.11 -2.16
N SER A 107 9.92 0.59 -2.95
CA SER A 107 10.65 1.79 -2.51
C SER A 107 9.74 3.01 -2.29
N LEU A 108 8.54 3.02 -2.86
CA LEU A 108 7.58 4.11 -2.67
C LEU A 108 7.22 4.27 -1.18
N ASN A 109 7.25 5.50 -0.68
CA ASN A 109 6.52 5.86 0.53
C ASN A 109 5.03 6.03 0.19
N CYS A 110 4.15 5.95 1.16
CA CYS A 110 2.72 6.00 0.92
C CYS A 110 2.01 6.84 1.98
N ILE A 111 1.10 7.72 1.55
CA ILE A 111 0.14 8.36 2.44
C ILE A 111 -1.00 7.37 2.70
N VAL A 112 -1.26 7.08 3.96
CA VAL A 112 -2.26 6.10 4.39
C VAL A 112 -3.33 6.74 5.27
N LYS A 113 -4.53 6.19 5.28
CA LYS A 113 -5.60 6.66 6.16
C LYS A 113 -5.19 6.50 7.63
N LYS A 114 -5.35 7.55 8.44
CA LYS A 114 -4.99 7.56 9.87
C LYS A 114 -5.64 6.41 10.65
N ASP A 115 -6.89 6.08 10.32
CA ASP A 115 -7.63 5.00 11.00
C ASP A 115 -6.94 3.63 10.90
N LEU A 116 -6.11 3.40 9.88
CA LEU A 116 -5.34 2.16 9.73
C LEU A 116 -4.32 1.95 10.86
N LEU A 117 -3.95 3.00 11.60
CA LEU A 117 -3.14 2.87 12.80
C LEU A 117 -3.87 2.20 13.98
N HIS A 118 -5.19 2.13 13.93
CA HIS A 118 -6.01 1.39 14.90
C HIS A 118 -6.26 -0.06 14.47
N ASN A 119 -5.89 -0.42 13.24
CA ASN A 119 -6.05 -1.77 12.74
C ASN A 119 -4.98 -2.70 13.35
N PRO A 120 -5.38 -3.76 14.09
CA PRO A 120 -4.46 -4.64 14.79
C PRO A 120 -3.53 -5.45 13.88
N THR A 121 -3.81 -5.57 12.59
CA THR A 121 -2.99 -6.31 11.65
C THR A 121 -2.10 -5.43 10.76
N MET A 122 -2.31 -4.10 10.75
CA MET A 122 -1.62 -3.19 9.84
C MET A 122 -0.75 -2.14 10.53
N ARG A 123 -1.06 -1.80 11.79
CA ARG A 123 -0.41 -0.71 12.51
C ARG A 123 1.12 -0.77 12.49
N ASN A 124 1.70 -1.91 12.89
CA ASN A 124 3.15 -2.03 12.98
C ASN A 124 3.83 -2.05 11.61
N GLN A 125 3.14 -2.57 10.58
CA GLN A 125 3.62 -2.50 9.20
C GLN A 125 3.73 -1.05 8.74
N ILE A 126 2.67 -0.24 8.96
CA ILE A 126 2.63 1.18 8.57
C ILE A 126 3.76 1.94 9.27
N LEU A 127 3.91 1.76 10.57
CA LEU A 127 4.94 2.45 11.36
C LEU A 127 6.36 2.01 10.98
N ALA A 128 6.59 0.72 10.81
CA ALA A 128 7.90 0.17 10.48
C ALA A 128 8.34 0.52 9.04
N CYS A 129 7.40 0.59 8.10
CA CYS A 129 7.64 1.06 6.74
C CYS A 129 7.85 2.58 6.66
N GLY A 130 7.54 3.34 7.73
CA GLY A 130 7.59 4.79 7.72
C GLY A 130 6.54 5.43 6.80
N PHE A 131 5.39 4.76 6.58
CA PHE A 131 4.27 5.34 5.83
C PHE A 131 3.66 6.51 6.58
N ILE A 132 3.12 7.47 5.86
CA ILE A 132 2.68 8.76 6.38
C ILE A 132 1.17 8.70 6.64
N PRO A 133 0.72 8.75 7.93
CA PRO A 133 -0.71 8.85 8.22
C PRO A 133 -1.26 10.20 7.76
N ASN A 134 -2.38 10.21 7.06
CA ASN A 134 -3.09 11.43 6.70
C ASN A 134 -3.74 12.05 7.96
N THR A 135 -3.20 13.19 8.39
CA THR A 135 -3.66 13.95 9.57
C THR A 135 -4.43 15.22 9.20
N GLU A 136 -4.56 15.52 7.91
CA GLU A 136 -5.21 16.73 7.38
C GLU A 136 -4.67 18.04 7.99
N SER A 137 -3.39 18.06 8.39
CA SER A 137 -2.72 19.20 9.01
C SER A 137 -1.70 19.85 8.05
N LEU A 138 -1.34 21.11 8.32
CA LEU A 138 -0.25 21.79 7.60
C LEU A 138 1.09 21.04 7.79
N ASP A 139 1.32 20.49 8.97
CA ASP A 139 2.51 19.67 9.27
C ASP A 139 2.63 18.46 8.34
N LEU A 140 1.50 17.93 7.83
CA LEU A 140 1.50 16.84 6.86
C LEU A 140 2.16 17.29 5.55
N LEU A 141 1.83 18.50 5.06
CA LEU A 141 2.38 19.04 3.82
C LEU A 141 3.89 19.22 3.93
N ASP A 142 4.38 19.81 5.01
CA ASP A 142 5.80 20.02 5.26
C ASP A 142 6.53 18.66 5.44
N HIS A 143 5.84 17.67 6.00
CA HIS A 143 6.40 16.32 6.12
C HIS A 143 6.50 15.62 4.75
N CYS A 144 5.48 15.73 3.91
CA CYS A 144 5.48 15.19 2.55
C CYS A 144 6.58 15.83 1.70
N GLU A 145 6.77 17.14 1.80
CA GLU A 145 7.82 17.86 1.11
C GLU A 145 9.22 17.33 1.48
N ARG A 146 9.51 17.20 2.79
CA ARG A 146 10.78 16.63 3.26
C ARG A 146 10.99 15.19 2.78
N VAL A 147 9.94 14.38 2.74
CA VAL A 147 10.01 13.01 2.25
C VAL A 147 10.30 12.99 0.75
N LEU A 148 9.64 13.82 -0.04
CA LEU A 148 9.87 13.92 -1.49
C LEU A 148 11.31 14.31 -1.85
N GLN A 149 12.04 15.03 -0.99
CA GLN A 149 13.45 15.33 -1.24
C GLN A 149 14.34 14.08 -1.29
N GLN A 150 13.95 12.99 -0.64
CA GLN A 150 14.75 11.77 -0.50
C GLN A 150 14.11 10.52 -1.08
N GLU A 151 12.79 10.53 -1.23
CA GLU A 151 11.97 9.39 -1.59
C GLU A 151 10.96 9.75 -2.69
N SER A 152 10.27 8.74 -3.19
CA SER A 152 9.04 8.91 -3.97
C SER A 152 7.82 8.65 -3.08
N LEU A 153 6.73 9.35 -3.35
CA LEU A 153 5.53 9.34 -2.52
C LEU A 153 4.32 8.90 -3.33
N LEU A 154 3.65 7.83 -2.89
CA LEU A 154 2.38 7.35 -3.43
C LEU A 154 1.23 8.05 -2.71
N LEU A 155 0.30 8.58 -3.48
CA LEU A 155 -0.88 9.30 -3.01
C LEU A 155 -2.13 8.81 -3.73
N PHE A 156 -3.19 8.55 -2.97
CA PHE A 156 -4.54 8.35 -3.46
C PHE A 156 -5.35 9.63 -3.21
N PRO A 157 -5.59 10.45 -4.24
CA PRO A 157 -6.14 11.81 -4.06
C PRO A 157 -7.59 11.82 -3.61
N GLU A 158 -8.28 10.69 -3.72
CA GLU A 158 -9.68 10.54 -3.29
C GLU A 158 -9.81 10.45 -1.75
N GLY A 159 -8.74 10.07 -1.04
CA GLY A 159 -8.73 9.83 0.41
C GLY A 159 -9.58 8.64 0.86
N THR A 160 -10.37 8.07 -0.05
CA THR A 160 -11.19 6.86 0.12
C THR A 160 -11.25 6.12 -1.21
N ARG A 161 -11.88 4.96 -1.24
CA ARG A 161 -12.07 4.22 -2.51
C ARG A 161 -13.09 4.94 -3.40
N THR A 162 -12.85 4.89 -4.71
CA THR A 162 -13.82 5.34 -5.72
C THR A 162 -15.18 4.69 -5.46
N GLY A 163 -16.24 5.48 -5.46
CA GLY A 163 -17.60 4.98 -5.31
C GLY A 163 -18.05 4.13 -6.50
N TRP A 164 -19.16 3.41 -6.33
CA TRP A 164 -19.77 2.61 -7.42
C TRP A 164 -20.27 3.45 -8.60
N ASP A 165 -20.43 4.75 -8.38
CA ASP A 165 -20.79 5.74 -9.39
C ASP A 165 -19.62 6.11 -10.33
N GLY A 166 -18.40 5.63 -9.99
CA GLY A 166 -17.19 5.92 -10.76
C GLY A 166 -16.72 7.38 -10.67
N ILE A 167 -17.34 8.22 -9.83
CA ILE A 167 -16.98 9.63 -9.69
C ILE A 167 -15.74 9.75 -8.82
N VAL A 168 -14.66 10.23 -9.41
CA VAL A 168 -13.40 10.51 -8.70
C VAL A 168 -13.48 11.90 -8.06
N LYS A 169 -13.52 11.93 -6.72
CA LYS A 169 -13.50 13.18 -5.93
C LYS A 169 -12.06 13.43 -5.46
N LEU A 170 -11.42 14.45 -6.00
CA LEU A 170 -10.06 14.81 -5.62
C LEU A 170 -10.05 15.70 -4.37
N ASN A 171 -9.30 15.32 -3.35
CA ASN A 171 -9.06 16.12 -2.16
C ASN A 171 -8.08 17.27 -2.47
N ARG A 172 -8.38 18.46 -1.98
CA ARG A 172 -7.52 19.65 -2.13
C ARG A 172 -6.10 19.43 -1.57
N GLY A 173 -5.96 18.65 -0.51
CA GLY A 173 -4.66 18.30 0.07
C GLY A 173 -3.73 17.58 -0.90
N ALA A 174 -4.27 16.75 -1.79
CA ALA A 174 -3.50 16.08 -2.84
C ALA A 174 -2.88 17.08 -3.83
N VAL A 175 -3.67 18.07 -4.23
CA VAL A 175 -3.21 19.16 -5.12
C VAL A 175 -2.13 20.01 -4.42
N SER A 176 -2.33 20.32 -3.14
CA SER A 176 -1.38 21.14 -2.35
C SER A 176 -0.02 20.47 -2.20
N ILE A 177 0.06 19.13 -2.13
CA ILE A 177 1.34 18.40 -2.08
C ILE A 177 2.06 18.50 -3.44
N GLY A 178 1.32 18.44 -4.54
CA GLY A 178 1.90 18.50 -5.90
C GLY A 178 2.34 19.92 -6.35
N LEU A 179 1.89 20.98 -5.66
CA LEU A 179 2.21 22.37 -5.97
C LEU A 179 3.40 22.93 -5.15
N ARG A 180 3.93 22.19 -4.18
CA ARG A 180 5.13 22.51 -3.39
C ARG A 180 6.37 21.84 -3.95
#